data_711ff3bccfe0b3b28ab5616959425236
#
_entry.id   711ff3bccfe0b3b28ab5616959425236
#
_cell.length_a   1.000
_cell.length_b   1.000
_cell.length_c   1.000
_cell.angle_alpha   90.00
_cell.angle_beta   90.00
_cell.angle_gamma   90.00
#
_symmetry.space_group_name_H-M   'P 1'
#
loop_
_entity.id
_entity.type
_entity.pdbx_description
1 polymer ?
#
loop_
_entity_poly.entity_id
_entity_poly.type
_entity_poly.pdbx_seq_one_letter_code
_entity_poly.pdbx_strand_id
1 'polypeptide(L)'
;AGLHGWEVIDCLVTLVDCWYSLADGPPSRRGPLSMPSDFRGLTAHVLARALANAGTVVCEPILRIRVEIPVASLGAVMAAARRLDATLEQPTARDDTATLEGELPAVRLSSLQRQLPGLTRGEGVLESSFSGYRPAVSAVPG
;
A
#
# COMPACT_ATOMS: atom_id res chain seq x y z
N ALA A 1 9.80 -11.27 0.86
CA ALA A 1 10.05 -10.04 0.12
C ALA A 1 9.75 -10.27 -1.36
N GLY A 2 9.17 -9.27 -2.02
CA GLY A 2 8.93 -9.28 -3.45
C GLY A 2 10.22 -9.04 -4.26
N LEU A 3 10.08 -8.87 -5.58
CA LEU A 3 11.20 -8.76 -6.53
C LEU A 3 12.19 -7.63 -6.21
N HIS A 4 11.72 -6.57 -5.57
CA HIS A 4 12.53 -5.41 -5.20
C HIS A 4 12.87 -5.35 -3.69
N GLY A 5 12.69 -6.46 -2.96
CA GLY A 5 12.91 -6.51 -1.52
C GLY A 5 11.77 -5.92 -0.69
N TRP A 6 10.72 -5.42 -1.31
CA TRP A 6 9.54 -4.87 -0.64
C TRP A 6 8.52 -5.94 -0.30
N GLU A 7 7.64 -5.64 0.63
CA GLU A 7 6.56 -6.55 1.02
C GLU A 7 5.56 -6.73 -0.13
N VAL A 8 5.09 -7.97 -0.31
CA VAL A 8 3.97 -8.28 -1.22
C VAL A 8 2.69 -8.15 -0.42
N ILE A 9 1.86 -7.17 -0.76
CA ILE A 9 0.66 -6.80 0.01
C ILE A 9 -0.63 -7.35 -0.57
N ASP A 10 -0.64 -7.73 -1.85
CA ASP A 10 -1.83 -8.25 -2.53
C ASP A 10 -1.40 -9.29 -3.57
N CYS A 11 -1.71 -10.55 -3.31
CA CYS A 11 -1.51 -11.64 -4.24
C CYS A 11 -2.41 -12.84 -3.89
N LEU A 12 -2.77 -13.60 -4.89
CA LEU A 12 -3.40 -14.90 -4.72
C LEU A 12 -2.41 -16.00 -5.11
N VAL A 13 -2.12 -16.88 -4.17
CA VAL A 13 -1.26 -18.06 -4.40
C VAL A 13 -2.12 -19.30 -4.41
N THR A 14 -2.08 -20.05 -5.53
CA THR A 14 -2.81 -21.29 -5.68
C THR A 14 -1.84 -22.44 -5.91
N LEU A 15 -1.86 -23.44 -5.03
CA LEU A 15 -1.13 -24.69 -5.23
C LEU A 15 -1.91 -25.54 -6.23
N VAL A 16 -1.35 -25.76 -7.40
CA VAL A 16 -1.99 -26.53 -8.48
C VAL A 16 -1.55 -27.97 -8.50
N ASP A 17 -0.32 -28.26 -8.08
CA ASP A 17 0.23 -29.60 -8.02
C ASP A 17 1.39 -29.68 -7.03
N CYS A 18 1.57 -30.85 -6.44
CA CYS A 18 2.66 -31.12 -5.50
C CYS A 18 3.04 -32.60 -5.61
N TRP A 19 4.33 -32.83 -5.75
CA TRP A 19 4.88 -34.19 -5.75
C TRP A 19 5.91 -34.35 -4.62
N TYR A 20 5.87 -35.49 -3.94
CA TYR A 20 6.78 -35.78 -2.84
C TYR A 20 7.10 -37.27 -2.75
N SER A 21 8.22 -37.59 -2.15
CA SER A 21 8.71 -38.96 -1.97
C SER A 21 8.30 -39.49 -0.61
N LEU A 22 7.62 -40.63 -0.60
CA LEU A 22 7.21 -41.36 0.60
C LEU A 22 8.16 -42.55 0.88
N ALA A 23 8.15 -43.02 2.11
CA ALA A 23 8.90 -44.19 2.58
C ALA A 23 8.21 -45.49 2.20
N ASP A 24 7.83 -45.66 0.92
CA ASP A 24 7.22 -46.88 0.42
C ASP A 24 8.26 -47.88 -0.12
N GLY A 25 8.08 -49.15 0.19
CA GLY A 25 8.93 -50.23 -0.28
C GLY A 25 10.17 -50.55 0.57
N PRO A 26 10.96 -51.55 0.19
CA PRO A 26 12.13 -51.98 0.96
C PRO A 26 13.23 -50.91 0.94
N PRO A 27 14.06 -50.81 2.01
CA PRO A 27 15.13 -49.80 2.12
C PRO A 27 16.10 -49.75 0.94
N SER A 28 16.33 -50.85 0.29
CA SER A 28 17.23 -50.94 -0.87
C SER A 28 16.70 -50.29 -2.16
N ARG A 29 15.43 -49.91 -2.21
CA ARG A 29 14.76 -49.31 -3.37
C ARG A 29 14.19 -47.92 -3.09
N ARG A 30 14.44 -47.39 -1.87
CA ARG A 30 14.01 -46.05 -1.51
C ARG A 30 14.98 -45.01 -2.07
N GLY A 31 14.43 -44.05 -2.81
CA GLY A 31 15.12 -42.78 -3.05
C GLY A 31 15.16 -41.92 -1.78
N PRO A 32 15.80 -40.75 -1.87
CA PRO A 32 15.79 -39.80 -0.74
C PRO A 32 14.35 -39.41 -0.38
N LEU A 33 14.06 -39.45 0.93
CA LEU A 33 12.76 -39.09 1.46
C LEU A 33 12.60 -37.57 1.48
N SER A 34 11.40 -37.11 1.16
CA SER A 34 11.07 -35.68 1.34
C SER A 34 10.92 -35.33 2.81
N MET A 35 11.60 -34.29 3.23
CA MET A 35 11.58 -33.78 4.61
C MET A 35 10.83 -32.45 4.67
N PRO A 36 10.26 -32.06 5.83
CA PRO A 36 9.61 -30.74 5.98
C PRO A 36 10.48 -29.57 5.58
N SER A 37 11.80 -29.66 5.81
CA SER A 37 12.78 -28.65 5.40
C SER A 37 12.88 -28.49 3.88
N ASP A 38 12.68 -29.56 3.11
CA ASP A 38 12.70 -29.52 1.65
C ASP A 38 11.55 -28.70 1.11
N PHE A 39 10.35 -28.85 1.69
CA PHE A 39 9.18 -28.07 1.33
C PHE A 39 9.37 -26.58 1.65
N ARG A 40 9.96 -26.24 2.80
CA ARG A 40 10.23 -24.84 3.18
C ARG A 40 11.21 -24.18 2.23
N GLY A 41 12.33 -24.84 1.92
CA GLY A 41 13.33 -24.31 1.01
C GLY A 41 12.80 -24.17 -0.42
N LEU A 42 12.13 -25.19 -0.92
CA LEU A 42 11.58 -25.20 -2.27
C LEU A 42 10.44 -24.19 -2.45
N THR A 43 9.57 -24.04 -1.47
CA THR A 43 8.45 -23.09 -1.53
C THR A 43 8.93 -21.66 -1.74
N ALA A 44 9.99 -21.24 -1.05
CA ALA A 44 10.57 -19.91 -1.24
C ALA A 44 11.05 -19.68 -2.69
N HIS A 45 11.72 -20.66 -3.29
CA HIS A 45 12.18 -20.59 -4.66
C HIS A 45 11.03 -20.61 -5.67
N VAL A 46 10.05 -21.47 -5.48
CA VAL A 46 8.88 -21.56 -6.36
C VAL A 46 8.05 -20.28 -6.32
N LEU A 47 7.83 -19.72 -5.15
CA LEU A 47 7.13 -18.43 -4.99
C LEU A 47 7.87 -17.28 -5.64
N ALA A 48 9.18 -17.16 -5.42
CA ALA A 48 9.99 -16.13 -6.05
C ALA A 48 9.92 -16.21 -7.58
N ARG A 49 9.98 -17.42 -8.13
CA ARG A 49 9.87 -17.66 -9.56
C ARG A 49 8.49 -17.36 -10.12
N ALA A 50 7.44 -17.72 -9.38
CA ALA A 50 6.06 -17.42 -9.74
C ALA A 50 5.79 -15.90 -9.76
N LEU A 51 6.28 -15.17 -8.77
CA LEU A 51 6.21 -13.70 -8.71
C LEU A 51 6.96 -13.05 -9.88
N ALA A 52 8.16 -13.56 -10.23
CA ALA A 52 8.90 -13.06 -11.37
C ALA A 52 8.15 -13.26 -12.68
N ASN A 53 7.50 -14.42 -12.86
CA ASN A 53 6.72 -14.72 -14.05
C ASN A 53 5.41 -13.93 -14.14
N ALA A 54 4.73 -13.73 -13.00
CA ALA A 54 3.48 -12.97 -12.93
C ALA A 54 3.70 -11.46 -13.09
N GLY A 55 4.87 -10.98 -12.69
CA GLY A 55 5.17 -9.57 -12.56
C GLY A 55 4.58 -8.97 -11.28
N THR A 56 5.07 -7.82 -10.90
CA THR A 56 4.59 -7.06 -9.74
C THR A 56 4.45 -5.58 -10.08
N VAL A 57 3.53 -4.92 -9.39
CA VAL A 57 3.32 -3.48 -9.50
C VAL A 57 3.70 -2.84 -8.18
N VAL A 58 4.53 -1.80 -8.24
CA VAL A 58 4.87 -1.02 -7.05
C VAL A 58 3.67 -0.17 -6.65
N CYS A 59 3.27 -0.28 -5.38
CA CYS A 59 2.16 0.47 -4.83
C CYS A 59 2.63 1.46 -3.77
N GLU A 60 1.93 2.57 -3.67
CA GLU A 60 2.11 3.55 -2.60
C GLU A 60 0.94 3.51 -1.62
N PRO A 61 1.18 3.72 -0.31
CA PRO A 61 0.11 3.82 0.67
C PRO A 61 -0.67 5.11 0.49
N ILE A 62 -1.99 5.01 0.60
CA ILE A 62 -2.94 6.12 0.52
C ILE A 62 -3.59 6.30 1.88
N LEU A 63 -3.68 7.55 2.30
CA LEU A 63 -4.36 7.95 3.52
C LEU A 63 -5.69 8.62 3.17
N ARG A 64 -6.72 8.29 3.92
CA ARG A 64 -7.92 9.11 3.99
C ARG A 64 -7.66 10.26 4.93
N ILE A 65 -7.99 11.46 4.49
CA ILE A 65 -7.85 12.68 5.27
C ILE A 65 -9.20 13.33 5.51
N ARG A 66 -9.34 13.96 6.67
CA ARG A 66 -10.44 14.84 7.04
C ARG A 66 -9.84 16.13 7.59
N VAL A 67 -10.20 17.24 7.01
CA VAL A 67 -9.69 18.55 7.39
C VAL A 67 -10.86 19.44 7.76
N GLU A 68 -10.85 19.96 8.99
CA GLU A 68 -11.82 20.96 9.47
C GLU A 68 -11.12 22.33 9.51
N ILE A 69 -11.68 23.28 8.81
CA ILE A 69 -11.05 24.59 8.57
C ILE A 69 -12.11 25.70 8.53
N PRO A 70 -11.73 26.97 8.76
CA PRO A 70 -12.62 28.09 8.46
C PRO A 70 -13.04 28.10 6.99
N VAL A 71 -14.30 28.42 6.72
CA VAL A 71 -14.85 28.47 5.35
C VAL A 71 -14.03 29.41 4.46
N ALA A 72 -13.52 30.51 5.01
CA ALA A 72 -12.67 31.46 4.27
C ALA A 72 -11.35 30.83 3.76
N SER A 73 -10.86 29.77 4.39
CA SER A 73 -9.63 29.08 4.03
C SER A 73 -9.85 27.91 3.06
N LEU A 74 -11.10 27.54 2.76
CA LEU A 74 -11.44 26.35 2.00
C LEU A 74 -10.74 26.31 0.63
N GLY A 75 -10.83 27.39 -0.13
CA GLY A 75 -10.23 27.44 -1.48
C GLY A 75 -8.72 27.27 -1.48
N ALA A 76 -8.02 27.91 -0.53
CA ALA A 76 -6.58 27.81 -0.40
C ALA A 76 -6.13 26.39 0.03
N VAL A 77 -6.85 25.78 0.96
CA VAL A 77 -6.55 24.41 1.44
C VAL A 77 -6.83 23.38 0.33
N MET A 78 -7.94 23.51 -0.38
CA MET A 78 -8.24 22.63 -1.53
C MET A 78 -7.16 22.72 -2.61
N ALA A 79 -6.72 23.93 -2.94
CA ALA A 79 -5.66 24.12 -3.94
C ALA A 79 -4.32 23.52 -3.47
N ALA A 80 -3.96 23.68 -2.21
CA ALA A 80 -2.76 23.08 -1.63
C ALA A 80 -2.83 21.55 -1.64
N ALA A 81 -3.94 20.96 -1.22
CA ALA A 81 -4.14 19.53 -1.21
C ALA A 81 -4.07 18.91 -2.63
N ARG A 82 -4.70 19.55 -3.62
CA ARG A 82 -4.63 19.10 -5.02
C ARG A 82 -3.22 19.13 -5.58
N ARG A 83 -2.40 20.12 -5.22
CA ARG A 83 -0.96 20.16 -5.61
C ARG A 83 -0.14 19.03 -5.00
N LEU A 84 -0.64 18.42 -3.93
CA LEU A 84 -0.06 17.26 -3.28
C LEU A 84 -0.69 15.93 -3.73
N ASP A 85 -1.32 15.92 -4.90
CA ASP A 85 -1.97 14.76 -5.50
C ASP A 85 -3.16 14.20 -4.69
N ALA A 86 -3.81 15.04 -3.87
CA ALA A 86 -5.02 14.64 -3.17
C ALA A 86 -6.21 14.55 -4.12
N THR A 87 -7.01 13.52 -3.92
CA THR A 87 -8.35 13.38 -4.53
C THR A 87 -9.36 13.81 -3.47
N LEU A 88 -10.06 14.92 -3.73
CA LEU A 88 -10.95 15.55 -2.76
C LEU A 88 -12.40 15.25 -3.11
N GLU A 89 -13.20 14.98 -2.08
CA GLU A 89 -14.65 14.92 -2.16
C GLU A 89 -15.25 16.33 -2.13
N GLN A 90 -16.55 16.42 -2.35
CA GLN A 90 -17.23 17.70 -2.26
C GLN A 90 -17.23 18.19 -0.80
N PRO A 91 -16.71 19.39 -0.53
CA PRO A 91 -16.67 19.90 0.83
C PRO A 91 -18.07 20.19 1.37
N THR A 92 -18.20 20.03 2.67
CA THR A 92 -19.40 20.41 3.40
C THR A 92 -19.09 21.63 4.29
N ALA A 93 -20.03 22.57 4.37
CA ALA A 93 -19.89 23.74 5.22
C ALA A 93 -21.05 23.80 6.20
N ARG A 94 -20.73 24.13 7.45
CA ARG A 94 -21.71 24.38 8.51
C ARG A 94 -21.24 25.56 9.32
N ASP A 95 -22.08 26.60 9.35
CA ASP A 95 -21.74 27.88 9.94
C ASP A 95 -20.44 28.45 9.34
N ASP A 96 -19.44 28.75 10.14
CA ASP A 96 -18.15 29.29 9.71
C ASP A 96 -17.08 28.20 9.46
N THR A 97 -17.44 26.91 9.61
CA THR A 97 -16.52 25.78 9.47
C THR A 97 -16.82 24.96 8.23
N ALA A 98 -15.79 24.64 7.47
CA ALA A 98 -15.86 23.71 6.36
C ALA A 98 -15.13 22.41 6.71
N THR A 99 -15.71 21.30 6.28
CA THR A 99 -15.08 19.97 6.35
C THR A 99 -14.73 19.52 4.95
N LEU A 100 -13.48 19.17 4.76
CA LEU A 100 -12.93 18.63 3.52
C LEU A 100 -12.46 17.21 3.75
N GLU A 101 -12.96 16.28 2.98
CA GLU A 101 -12.56 14.88 3.01
C GLU A 101 -11.95 14.46 1.67
N GLY A 102 -11.10 13.45 1.71
CA GLY A 102 -10.48 12.92 0.52
C GLY A 102 -9.36 11.93 0.82
N GLU A 103 -8.59 11.65 -0.21
CA GLU A 103 -7.45 10.74 -0.14
C GLU A 103 -6.17 11.44 -0.58
N LEU A 104 -5.08 11.10 0.09
CA LEU A 104 -3.76 11.70 -0.12
C LEU A 104 -2.68 10.63 -0.06
N PRO A 105 -1.67 10.63 -0.97
CA PRO A 105 -0.50 9.78 -0.79
C PRO A 105 0.18 10.02 0.56
N ALA A 106 0.50 8.95 1.28
CA ALA A 106 1.08 9.06 2.63
C ALA A 106 2.36 9.90 2.66
N VAL A 107 3.17 9.83 1.60
CA VAL A 107 4.40 10.62 1.46
C VAL A 107 4.15 12.13 1.43
N ARG A 108 2.95 12.56 1.09
CA ARG A 108 2.56 13.99 0.99
C ARG A 108 1.95 14.55 2.27
N LEU A 109 1.59 13.70 3.24
CA LEU A 109 0.90 14.14 4.46
C LEU A 109 1.68 15.20 5.24
N SER A 110 2.99 14.99 5.42
CA SER A 110 3.83 15.94 6.16
C SER A 110 3.90 17.32 5.50
N SER A 111 3.84 17.38 4.18
CA SER A 111 3.79 18.64 3.44
C SER A 111 2.48 19.38 3.66
N LEU A 112 1.35 18.68 3.66
CA LEU A 112 0.04 19.26 3.96
C LEU A 112 -0.02 19.77 5.41
N GLN A 113 0.45 18.96 6.36
CA GLN A 113 0.51 19.33 7.78
C GLN A 113 1.31 20.61 8.04
N ARG A 114 2.43 20.79 7.34
CA ARG A 114 3.26 21.99 7.46
C ARG A 114 2.62 23.24 6.85
N GLN A 115 1.87 23.09 5.77
CA GLN A 115 1.21 24.19 5.08
C GLN A 115 -0.08 24.65 5.77
N LEU A 116 -0.78 23.73 6.42
CA LEU A 116 -2.12 23.96 6.97
C LEU A 116 -2.20 25.15 7.94
N PRO A 117 -1.29 25.32 8.93
CA PRO A 117 -1.34 26.46 9.84
C PRO A 117 -1.25 27.81 9.13
N GLY A 118 -0.40 27.93 8.13
CA GLY A 118 -0.26 29.16 7.33
C GLY A 118 -1.51 29.48 6.49
N LEU A 119 -2.20 28.46 6.00
CA LEU A 119 -3.39 28.59 5.17
C LEU A 119 -4.66 28.89 6.00
N THR A 120 -4.67 28.50 7.26
CA THR A 120 -5.86 28.58 8.15
C THR A 120 -5.67 29.51 9.33
N ARG A 121 -4.55 30.23 9.40
CA ARG A 121 -4.17 31.04 10.57
C ARG A 121 -4.14 30.26 11.90
N GLY A 122 -3.76 28.98 11.80
CA GLY A 122 -3.69 28.07 12.93
C GLY A 122 -5.02 27.45 13.38
N GLU A 123 -6.12 27.70 12.68
CA GLU A 123 -7.45 27.20 13.03
C GLU A 123 -7.86 25.91 12.31
N GLY A 124 -6.91 25.24 11.64
CA GLY A 124 -7.17 23.99 10.94
C GLY A 124 -6.87 22.74 11.77
N VAL A 125 -7.74 21.73 11.67
CA VAL A 125 -7.55 20.41 12.25
C VAL A 125 -7.49 19.40 11.12
N LEU A 126 -6.45 18.55 11.13
CA LEU A 126 -6.24 17.48 10.15
C LEU A 126 -6.21 16.13 10.85
N GLU A 127 -7.08 15.25 10.44
CA GLU A 127 -7.10 13.85 10.83
C GLU A 127 -6.75 12.98 9.61
N SER A 128 -6.02 11.90 9.83
CA SER A 128 -5.67 10.94 8.79
C SER A 128 -5.78 9.51 9.28
N SER A 129 -6.19 8.62 8.37
CA SER A 129 -6.23 7.18 8.60
C SER A 129 -5.78 6.44 7.34
N PHE A 130 -5.29 5.21 7.50
CA PHE A 130 -4.90 4.40 6.38
C PHE A 130 -6.13 4.01 5.55
N SER A 131 -6.07 4.22 4.23
CA SER A 131 -7.14 3.87 3.30
C SER A 131 -6.82 2.60 2.51
N GLY A 132 -5.62 2.47 2.00
CA GLY A 132 -5.23 1.35 1.16
C GLY A 132 -3.95 1.63 0.38
N TYR A 133 -3.73 0.85 -0.67
CA TYR A 133 -2.61 1.01 -1.58
C TYR A 133 -3.13 1.28 -2.99
N ARG A 134 -2.39 2.05 -3.77
CA ARG A 134 -2.63 2.20 -5.21
C ARG A 134 -1.31 2.09 -5.96
N PRO A 135 -1.34 1.75 -7.28
CA PRO A 135 -0.13 1.79 -8.11
C PRO A 135 0.54 3.16 -8.04
N ALA A 136 1.86 3.19 -7.81
CA ALA A 136 2.64 4.41 -7.78
C ALA A 136 2.82 4.96 -9.20
N VAL A 137 2.51 6.24 -9.41
CA VAL A 137 2.55 6.90 -10.74
C VAL A 137 3.98 7.11 -11.24
N SER A 138 5.00 7.04 -10.39
CA SER A 138 6.39 7.33 -10.75
C SER A 138 7.43 6.44 -10.07
N ALA A 139 7.16 5.18 -9.86
CA ALA A 139 8.16 4.26 -9.37
C ALA A 139 8.57 3.30 -10.48
N VAL A 140 9.38 3.77 -11.41
CA VAL A 140 10.33 2.91 -12.12
C VAL A 140 11.70 3.22 -11.53
N PRO A 141 12.20 2.43 -10.58
CA PRO A 141 13.64 2.36 -10.38
C PRO A 141 14.20 1.71 -11.63
N GLY A 142 15.03 2.45 -12.33
CA GLY A 142 15.86 1.88 -13.39
C GLY A 142 16.76 0.78 -12.85
#